data_388ba9698d493a532ec2c874d69e5dba
#
_entry.id   388ba9698d493a532ec2c874d69e5dba
#
_cell.length_a   1.000
_cell.length_b   1.000
_cell.length_c   1.000
_cell.angle_alpha   90.00
_cell.angle_beta   90.00
_cell.angle_gamma   90.00
#
_symmetry.space_group_name_H-M   'P 1'
#
loop_
_entity.id
_entity.type
_entity.pdbx_description
1 polymer ?
#
loop_
_entity_poly.entity_id
_entity_poly.type
_entity_poly.pdbx_seq_one_letter_code
_entity_poly.pdbx_strand_id
1 'polypeptide(L)'
;MNVVFISPHFPLYFHNFCSRLKQRNVNVLGIIDTDYQNISQETKNSLTDCYCVNSLDNYDEVYRAVAYFINKYGRIDFIESQNEYWLEMEAKLRDDFNIVHGTRFNDLSWMKYKSKMKQVFFKAGVNVARYCLVNSFEEVKAFIEKVGYPVVVKPDNGVGASSTYKLNNYQDLEYFFATKDDKVYIMEEFVKGHVETYDGICDSNKNVLIANSSIMLNSIMDNVNEHCDTAFKNRYVVNSDIEEIGKRVVEAFDTRSRFFHFEFFRLDEDQEGLGKRGDIIGLEVNMRAPGAYMPDMINFSYDSDVYTLWADMIIHDKCFMDLNQKYLVAYIGRRNDFGYMYSDEQLRDWYKNEIVLDVDVPESLSAAMGDHVFMVRNSDPKRLDYLVDEFLKRADGSNWK
;
A
#
# COMPACT_ATOMS: atom_id res chain seq x y z
N MET A 1 -7.55 26.98 5.19
CA MET A 1 -6.72 25.80 5.49
C MET A 1 -5.62 25.70 4.45
N ASN A 2 -4.39 25.42 4.89
CA ASN A 2 -3.22 25.24 4.03
C ASN A 2 -2.69 23.83 4.20
N VAL A 3 -2.63 23.06 3.11
CA VAL A 3 -2.15 21.68 3.09
C VAL A 3 -0.94 21.60 2.16
N VAL A 4 0.19 21.15 2.69
CA VAL A 4 1.36 20.82 1.89
C VAL A 4 1.25 19.36 1.44
N PHE A 5 1.41 19.11 0.14
CA PHE A 5 1.43 17.77 -0.42
C PHE A 5 2.81 17.50 -1.07
N ILE A 6 3.53 16.51 -0.52
CA ILE A 6 4.85 16.12 -1.01
C ILE A 6 4.65 15.11 -2.15
N SER A 7 5.31 15.33 -3.28
CA SER A 7 5.24 14.48 -4.49
C SER A 7 3.81 14.30 -5.06
N PRO A 8 3.04 15.38 -5.32
CA PRO A 8 1.70 15.25 -5.90
C PRO A 8 1.70 14.73 -7.34
N HIS A 9 2.85 14.66 -7.98
CA HIS A 9 3.03 14.25 -9.38
C HIS A 9 3.32 12.75 -9.56
N PHE A 10 3.66 12.04 -8.48
CA PHE A 10 3.95 10.60 -8.55
C PHE A 10 3.50 9.85 -7.29
N PRO A 11 2.75 8.73 -7.46
CA PRO A 11 2.13 8.20 -8.69
C PRO A 11 1.15 9.17 -9.36
N LEU A 12 0.90 8.98 -10.67
CA LEU A 12 0.12 9.94 -11.47
C LEU A 12 -1.27 10.24 -10.90
N TYR A 13 -1.95 9.27 -10.30
CA TYR A 13 -3.29 9.45 -9.71
C TYR A 13 -3.31 10.24 -8.39
N PHE A 14 -2.14 10.62 -7.82
CA PHE A 14 -2.08 11.39 -6.57
C PHE A 14 -2.65 12.81 -6.70
N HIS A 15 -2.71 13.35 -7.92
CA HIS A 15 -3.44 14.60 -8.17
C HIS A 15 -4.90 14.55 -7.71
N ASN A 16 -5.52 13.35 -7.58
CA ASN A 16 -6.88 13.21 -7.09
C ASN A 16 -7.02 13.67 -5.62
N PHE A 17 -6.08 13.35 -4.74
CA PHE A 17 -6.06 13.86 -3.37
C PHE A 17 -6.04 15.39 -3.35
N CYS A 18 -5.13 15.97 -4.14
CA CYS A 18 -4.95 17.41 -4.25
C CYS A 18 -6.20 18.10 -4.84
N SER A 19 -6.77 17.54 -5.90
CA SER A 19 -7.93 18.14 -6.58
C SER A 19 -9.16 18.19 -5.67
N ARG A 20 -9.40 17.15 -4.85
CA ARG A 20 -10.55 17.11 -3.93
C ARG A 20 -10.42 18.10 -2.77
N LEU A 21 -9.19 18.32 -2.26
CA LEU A 21 -8.94 19.42 -1.31
C LEU A 21 -9.16 20.78 -1.94
N LYS A 22 -8.61 21.03 -3.15
CA LYS A 22 -8.76 22.30 -3.84
C LYS A 22 -10.21 22.64 -4.17
N GLN A 23 -11.02 21.66 -4.57
CA GLN A 23 -12.46 21.81 -4.81
C GLN A 23 -13.21 22.25 -3.54
N ARG A 24 -12.63 22.05 -2.36
CA ARG A 24 -13.16 22.47 -1.05
C ARG A 24 -12.54 23.77 -0.52
N ASN A 25 -11.95 24.57 -1.40
CA ASN A 25 -11.29 25.83 -1.08
C ASN A 25 -10.11 25.71 -0.10
N VAL A 26 -9.42 24.57 -0.11
CA VAL A 26 -8.14 24.40 0.60
C VAL A 26 -7.01 24.90 -0.30
N ASN A 27 -6.05 25.61 0.26
CA ASN A 27 -4.80 25.93 -0.43
C ASN A 27 -3.95 24.66 -0.45
N VAL A 28 -3.80 24.05 -1.62
CA VAL A 28 -2.98 22.85 -1.85
C VAL A 28 -1.63 23.28 -2.38
N LEU A 29 -0.58 23.06 -1.59
CA LEU A 29 0.77 23.57 -1.80
C LEU A 29 1.69 22.39 -2.12
N GLY A 30 2.00 22.19 -3.40
CA GLY A 30 2.78 21.03 -3.87
C GLY A 30 4.28 21.24 -3.77
N ILE A 31 5.03 20.21 -3.33
CA ILE A 31 6.50 20.17 -3.42
C ILE A 31 6.86 19.04 -4.39
N ILE A 32 7.64 19.36 -5.42
CA ILE A 32 8.04 18.43 -6.49
C ILE A 32 9.54 18.49 -6.74
N ASP A 33 10.12 17.39 -7.23
CA ASP A 33 11.53 17.27 -7.62
C ASP A 33 11.72 17.11 -9.14
N THR A 34 10.84 17.69 -9.89
CA THR A 34 10.94 17.81 -11.35
C THR A 34 10.54 19.21 -11.80
N ASP A 35 10.85 19.56 -13.04
CA ASP A 35 10.41 20.84 -13.59
C ASP A 35 8.88 20.93 -13.63
N TYR A 36 8.34 22.06 -13.19
CA TYR A 36 6.89 22.32 -13.21
C TYR A 36 6.25 22.07 -14.59
N GLN A 37 7.01 22.27 -15.66
CA GLN A 37 6.51 22.06 -17.02
C GLN A 37 6.27 20.58 -17.34
N ASN A 38 7.00 19.69 -16.70
CA ASN A 38 6.97 18.24 -16.95
C ASN A 38 5.84 17.50 -16.21
N ILE A 39 5.24 18.11 -15.17
CA ILE A 39 4.11 17.48 -14.48
C ILE A 39 2.82 17.60 -15.32
N SER A 40 1.90 16.66 -15.12
CA SER A 40 0.64 16.59 -15.87
C SER A 40 -0.23 17.83 -15.66
N GLN A 41 -1.11 18.11 -16.62
CA GLN A 41 -2.04 19.25 -16.51
C GLN A 41 -3.02 19.04 -15.34
N GLU A 42 -3.41 17.79 -15.07
CA GLU A 42 -4.27 17.43 -13.93
C GLU A 42 -3.59 17.78 -12.61
N THR A 43 -2.30 17.44 -12.48
CA THR A 43 -1.51 17.82 -11.29
C THR A 43 -1.43 19.35 -11.16
N LYS A 44 -1.09 20.07 -12.24
CA LYS A 44 -1.06 21.55 -12.22
C LYS A 44 -2.38 22.14 -11.78
N ASN A 45 -3.47 21.65 -12.33
CA ASN A 45 -4.82 22.13 -12.00
C ASN A 45 -5.24 21.83 -10.57
N SER A 46 -4.66 20.79 -9.95
CA SER A 46 -4.98 20.36 -8.58
C SER A 46 -4.27 21.17 -7.49
N LEU A 47 -3.24 21.95 -7.85
CA LEU A 47 -2.43 22.72 -6.91
C LEU A 47 -2.85 24.20 -6.89
N THR A 48 -2.73 24.85 -5.72
CA THR A 48 -2.83 26.30 -5.56
C THR A 48 -1.49 26.96 -5.87
N ASP A 49 -0.41 26.33 -5.41
CA ASP A 49 0.97 26.75 -5.67
C ASP A 49 1.88 25.53 -5.69
N CYS A 50 3.06 25.68 -6.29
CA CYS A 50 4.03 24.61 -6.43
C CYS A 50 5.44 25.12 -6.21
N TYR A 51 6.24 24.40 -5.40
CA TYR A 51 7.66 24.65 -5.19
C TYR A 51 8.49 23.51 -5.74
N CYS A 52 9.45 23.82 -6.63
CA CYS A 52 10.36 22.83 -7.20
C CYS A 52 11.62 22.77 -6.35
N VAL A 53 12.00 21.57 -5.92
CA VAL A 53 13.29 21.25 -5.27
C VAL A 53 14.16 20.43 -6.23
N ASN A 54 15.47 20.34 -5.97
CA ASN A 54 16.33 19.47 -6.78
C ASN A 54 16.14 17.99 -6.43
N SER A 55 15.87 17.71 -5.16
CA SER A 55 15.58 16.36 -4.67
C SER A 55 14.66 16.41 -3.46
N LEU A 56 13.60 15.60 -3.48
CA LEU A 56 12.74 15.40 -2.33
C LEU A 56 13.44 14.63 -1.19
N ASP A 57 14.57 13.94 -1.44
CA ASP A 57 15.41 13.34 -0.40
C ASP A 57 16.20 14.38 0.40
N ASN A 58 16.35 15.59 -0.13
CA ASN A 58 17.06 16.66 0.54
C ASN A 58 16.15 17.38 1.53
N TYR A 59 16.28 17.04 2.81
CA TYR A 59 15.47 17.63 3.88
C TYR A 59 15.50 19.16 3.90
N ASP A 60 16.72 19.78 3.74
CA ASP A 60 16.89 21.20 3.80
C ASP A 60 16.15 21.95 2.67
N GLU A 61 16.08 21.35 1.48
CA GLU A 61 15.34 21.92 0.36
C GLU A 61 13.83 21.86 0.61
N VAL A 62 13.33 20.71 1.08
CA VAL A 62 11.90 20.55 1.41
C VAL A 62 11.49 21.44 2.59
N TYR A 63 12.35 21.57 3.62
CA TYR A 63 12.15 22.50 4.74
C TYR A 63 11.99 23.94 4.24
N ARG A 64 12.87 24.40 3.33
CA ARG A 64 12.79 25.75 2.75
C ARG A 64 11.52 25.96 1.93
N ALA A 65 11.07 24.93 1.21
CA ALA A 65 9.80 24.97 0.49
C ALA A 65 8.62 25.18 1.44
N VAL A 66 8.56 24.46 2.57
CA VAL A 66 7.53 24.65 3.60
C VAL A 66 7.62 26.04 4.21
N ALA A 67 8.84 26.53 4.54
CA ALA A 67 9.03 27.88 5.07
C ALA A 67 8.59 28.98 4.07
N TYR A 68 8.84 28.80 2.78
CA TYR A 68 8.33 29.67 1.71
C TYR A 68 6.79 29.70 1.71
N PHE A 69 6.13 28.55 1.79
CA PHE A 69 4.68 28.49 1.85
C PHE A 69 4.11 29.14 3.10
N ILE A 70 4.75 28.97 4.26
CA ILE A 70 4.35 29.65 5.50
C ILE A 70 4.44 31.16 5.34
N ASN A 71 5.51 31.68 4.73
CA ASN A 71 5.66 33.11 4.50
C ASN A 71 4.56 33.67 3.57
N LYS A 72 4.12 32.88 2.59
CA LYS A 72 3.17 33.32 1.56
C LYS A 72 1.71 33.12 1.95
N TYR A 73 1.39 32.00 2.62
CA TYR A 73 0.02 31.57 2.91
C TYR A 73 -0.32 31.52 4.41
N GLY A 74 0.66 31.73 5.27
CA GLY A 74 0.51 31.59 6.71
C GLY A 74 0.71 30.13 7.17
N ARG A 75 0.22 29.82 8.36
CA ARG A 75 0.39 28.53 9.01
C ARG A 75 -0.05 27.38 8.12
N ILE A 76 0.75 26.31 8.11
CA ILE A 76 0.39 25.04 7.48
C ILE A 76 -0.40 24.19 8.49
N ASP A 77 -1.53 23.66 8.05
CA ASP A 77 -2.42 22.83 8.86
C ASP A 77 -2.08 21.34 8.75
N PHE A 78 -1.76 20.86 7.54
CA PHE A 78 -1.38 19.48 7.26
C PHE A 78 -0.17 19.39 6.32
N ILE A 79 0.65 18.33 6.51
CA ILE A 79 1.65 17.86 5.55
C ILE A 79 1.37 16.38 5.27
N GLU A 80 1.20 16.02 4.00
CA GLU A 80 0.90 14.66 3.56
C GLU A 80 1.58 14.33 2.23
N SER A 81 1.84 13.04 1.97
CA SER A 81 2.31 12.54 0.68
C SER A 81 1.54 11.33 0.18
N GLN A 82 0.84 10.62 1.07
CA GLN A 82 0.22 9.32 0.82
C GLN A 82 1.23 8.27 0.31
N ASN A 83 2.50 8.42 0.66
CA ASN A 83 3.60 7.56 0.23
C ASN A 83 4.48 7.15 1.41
N GLU A 84 4.68 5.84 1.58
CA GLU A 84 5.49 5.25 2.66
C GLU A 84 6.92 5.79 2.69
N TYR A 85 7.48 6.10 1.53
CA TYR A 85 8.84 6.60 1.40
C TYR A 85 9.04 7.95 2.13
N TRP A 86 8.05 8.84 2.09
CA TRP A 86 8.14 10.20 2.64
C TRP A 86 7.69 10.34 4.10
N LEU A 87 7.26 9.28 4.77
CA LEU A 87 6.74 9.36 6.14
C LEU A 87 7.72 9.98 7.15
N GLU A 88 9.03 9.71 7.02
CA GLU A 88 10.05 10.32 7.90
C GLU A 88 10.22 11.82 7.62
N MET A 89 10.21 12.20 6.34
CA MET A 89 10.23 13.58 5.92
C MET A 89 9.05 14.35 6.50
N GLU A 90 7.85 13.82 6.31
CA GLU A 90 6.62 14.42 6.84
C GLU A 90 6.68 14.59 8.37
N ALA A 91 7.10 13.55 9.09
CA ALA A 91 7.13 13.56 10.54
C ALA A 91 8.12 14.60 11.09
N LYS A 92 9.32 14.72 10.50
CA LYS A 92 10.30 15.75 10.84
C LYS A 92 9.77 17.16 10.57
N LEU A 93 9.15 17.39 9.41
CA LEU A 93 8.56 18.69 9.07
C LEU A 93 7.41 19.06 10.03
N ARG A 94 6.59 18.07 10.45
CA ARG A 94 5.55 18.31 11.46
C ARG A 94 6.13 18.74 12.81
N ASP A 95 7.25 18.16 13.20
CA ASP A 95 7.95 18.56 14.43
C ASP A 95 8.54 19.97 14.30
N ASP A 96 9.30 20.24 13.25
CA ASP A 96 10.01 21.51 13.06
C ASP A 96 9.08 22.71 12.90
N PHE A 97 7.95 22.52 12.21
CA PHE A 97 6.95 23.59 12.00
C PHE A 97 5.77 23.55 12.99
N ASN A 98 5.85 22.67 14.01
CA ASN A 98 4.80 22.47 15.01
C ASN A 98 3.39 22.23 14.39
N ILE A 99 3.32 21.36 13.40
CA ILE A 99 2.07 20.96 12.77
C ILE A 99 1.47 19.83 13.60
N VAL A 100 0.28 20.06 14.14
CA VAL A 100 -0.31 19.20 15.18
C VAL A 100 -0.97 17.93 14.63
N HIS A 101 -1.31 17.92 13.37
CA HIS A 101 -1.97 16.79 12.72
C HIS A 101 -0.96 15.83 12.10
N GLY A 102 -1.18 14.53 12.26
CA GLY A 102 -0.32 13.47 11.75
C GLY A 102 0.73 12.97 12.75
N THR A 103 1.40 11.89 12.38
CA THR A 103 2.40 11.20 13.22
C THR A 103 3.65 12.07 13.40
N ARG A 104 4.17 12.12 14.60
CA ARG A 104 5.43 12.80 14.96
C ARG A 104 6.61 11.86 14.75
N PHE A 105 7.82 12.42 14.62
CA PHE A 105 9.01 11.65 14.31
C PHE A 105 9.33 10.58 15.37
N ASN A 106 9.17 10.90 16.64
CA ASN A 106 9.42 9.95 17.75
C ASN A 106 8.47 8.74 17.74
N ASP A 107 7.26 8.91 17.19
CA ASP A 107 6.23 7.87 17.15
C ASP A 107 6.27 7.03 15.86
N LEU A 108 7.04 7.50 14.86
CA LEU A 108 7.05 6.89 13.53
C LEU A 108 7.69 5.51 13.50
N SER A 109 8.66 5.25 14.36
CA SER A 109 9.44 3.99 14.30
C SER A 109 8.58 2.72 14.42
N TRP A 110 7.46 2.78 15.16
CA TRP A 110 6.51 1.66 15.31
C TRP A 110 5.71 1.37 14.04
N MET A 111 5.62 2.36 13.14
CA MET A 111 4.87 2.29 11.89
C MET A 111 5.75 2.04 10.67
N LYS A 112 7.07 2.00 10.85
CA LYS A 112 8.02 1.91 9.73
C LYS A 112 8.99 0.73 9.82
N TYR A 113 9.45 0.35 11.01
CA TYR A 113 10.35 -0.79 11.20
C TYR A 113 9.54 -2.06 11.45
N LYS A 114 9.70 -3.07 10.58
CA LYS A 114 8.95 -4.33 10.64
C LYS A 114 9.13 -5.07 11.97
N SER A 115 10.34 -5.07 12.51
CA SER A 115 10.65 -5.64 13.84
C SER A 115 9.88 -4.95 14.98
N LYS A 116 9.64 -3.63 14.87
CA LYS A 116 8.87 -2.87 15.84
C LYS A 116 7.37 -3.02 15.62
N MET A 117 6.90 -3.05 14.36
CA MET A 117 5.50 -3.34 14.03
C MET A 117 5.02 -4.63 14.69
N LYS A 118 5.84 -5.70 14.66
CA LYS A 118 5.51 -6.99 15.27
C LYS A 118 5.25 -6.90 16.77
N GLN A 119 5.95 -6.03 17.48
CA GLN A 119 5.70 -5.80 18.90
C GLN A 119 4.33 -5.13 19.15
N VAL A 120 3.92 -4.23 18.25
CA VAL A 120 2.61 -3.57 18.34
C VAL A 120 1.49 -4.52 17.96
N PHE A 121 1.65 -5.33 16.92
CA PHE A 121 0.72 -6.42 16.60
C PHE A 121 0.50 -7.34 17.79
N PHE A 122 1.57 -7.77 18.45
CA PHE A 122 1.48 -8.61 19.65
C PHE A 122 0.69 -7.95 20.77
N LYS A 123 0.92 -6.64 21.02
CA LYS A 123 0.11 -5.85 21.99
C LYS A 123 -1.36 -5.76 21.60
N ALA A 124 -1.65 -5.73 20.29
CA ALA A 124 -3.02 -5.78 19.77
C ALA A 124 -3.66 -7.17 19.87
N GLY A 125 -2.95 -8.18 20.40
CA GLY A 125 -3.41 -9.57 20.46
C GLY A 125 -3.47 -10.23 19.07
N VAL A 126 -2.58 -9.84 18.15
CA VAL A 126 -2.43 -10.40 16.82
C VAL A 126 -1.12 -11.15 16.74
N ASN A 127 -1.17 -12.44 16.41
CA ASN A 127 0.03 -13.24 16.19
C ASN A 127 0.81 -12.70 14.98
N VAL A 128 2.13 -12.91 14.99
CA VAL A 128 3.05 -12.53 13.90
C VAL A 128 4.00 -13.70 13.62
N ALA A 129 4.53 -13.77 12.42
CA ALA A 129 5.60 -14.72 12.08
C ALA A 129 6.74 -14.60 13.10
N ARG A 130 7.29 -15.72 13.56
CA ARG A 130 8.51 -15.73 14.39
C ARG A 130 9.62 -15.06 13.59
N TYR A 131 10.45 -14.26 14.25
CA TYR A 131 11.44 -13.46 13.55
C TYR A 131 12.71 -13.23 14.37
N CYS A 132 13.77 -12.85 13.68
CA CYS A 132 14.97 -12.27 14.28
C CYS A 132 15.54 -11.15 13.39
N LEU A 133 16.31 -10.22 13.97
CA LEU A 133 17.13 -9.32 13.18
C LEU A 133 18.37 -10.06 12.69
N VAL A 134 18.83 -9.73 11.47
CA VAL A 134 19.99 -10.35 10.84
C VAL A 134 21.26 -9.63 11.34
N ASN A 135 21.67 -9.90 12.59
CA ASN A 135 22.87 -9.31 13.19
C ASN A 135 24.14 -10.13 12.86
N SER A 136 24.05 -11.46 12.96
CA SER A 136 25.16 -12.37 12.69
C SER A 136 24.69 -13.66 12.02
N PHE A 137 25.61 -14.36 11.36
CA PHE A 137 25.34 -15.65 10.74
C PHE A 137 24.91 -16.69 11.77
N GLU A 138 25.55 -16.71 12.94
CA GLU A 138 25.28 -17.67 14.01
C GLU A 138 23.88 -17.48 14.64
N GLU A 139 23.46 -16.22 14.88
CA GLU A 139 22.12 -15.93 15.39
C GLU A 139 21.04 -16.36 14.41
N VAL A 140 21.24 -16.07 13.12
CA VAL A 140 20.31 -16.45 12.07
C VAL A 140 20.23 -17.98 11.90
N LYS A 141 21.38 -18.67 11.95
CA LYS A 141 21.42 -20.13 11.91
C LYS A 141 20.63 -20.74 13.08
N ALA A 142 20.86 -20.24 14.30
CA ALA A 142 20.11 -20.70 15.47
C ALA A 142 18.60 -20.41 15.38
N PHE A 143 18.21 -19.33 14.71
CA PHE A 143 16.80 -19.06 14.43
C PHE A 143 16.21 -20.06 13.45
N ILE A 144 16.93 -20.35 12.33
CA ILE A 144 16.48 -21.32 11.32
C ILE A 144 16.37 -22.73 11.91
N GLU A 145 17.25 -23.12 12.83
CA GLU A 145 17.15 -24.40 13.54
C GLU A 145 15.84 -24.57 14.32
N LYS A 146 15.23 -23.43 14.75
CA LYS A 146 13.95 -23.43 15.48
C LYS A 146 12.72 -23.41 14.58
N VAL A 147 12.80 -22.73 13.41
CA VAL A 147 11.63 -22.51 12.55
C VAL A 147 11.63 -23.36 11.31
N GLY A 148 12.80 -23.87 10.88
CA GLY A 148 13.00 -24.61 9.63
C GLY A 148 13.06 -23.70 8.41
N TYR A 149 13.44 -24.30 7.28
CA TYR A 149 13.31 -23.68 5.97
C TYR A 149 11.90 -23.95 5.37
N PRO A 150 11.41 -23.11 4.44
CA PRO A 150 12.01 -21.85 4.02
C PRO A 150 11.85 -20.72 5.04
N VAL A 151 12.69 -19.69 4.93
CA VAL A 151 12.55 -18.42 5.67
C VAL A 151 12.52 -17.27 4.68
N VAL A 152 11.95 -16.13 5.12
CA VAL A 152 11.90 -14.90 4.33
C VAL A 152 12.81 -13.85 4.97
N VAL A 153 13.65 -13.20 4.16
CA VAL A 153 14.54 -12.11 4.60
C VAL A 153 14.19 -10.85 3.81
N LYS A 154 14.01 -9.75 4.52
CA LYS A 154 13.66 -8.44 3.92
C LYS A 154 14.27 -7.30 4.73
N PRO A 155 14.49 -6.10 4.16
CA PRO A 155 14.91 -4.94 4.93
C PRO A 155 13.91 -4.64 6.06
N ASP A 156 14.43 -4.36 7.26
CA ASP A 156 13.59 -4.01 8.42
C ASP A 156 12.86 -2.67 8.21
N ASN A 157 13.53 -1.74 7.51
CA ASN A 157 12.96 -0.47 7.05
C ASN A 157 13.02 -0.42 5.52
N GLY A 158 11.96 -0.80 4.83
CA GLY A 158 11.88 -0.81 3.38
C GLY A 158 10.44 -0.77 2.91
N VAL A 159 10.23 -0.30 1.69
CA VAL A 159 8.93 -0.17 1.04
C VAL A 159 8.78 -1.17 -0.10
N GLY A 160 7.58 -1.74 -0.24
CA GLY A 160 7.30 -2.75 -1.26
C GLY A 160 8.03 -4.08 -1.02
N ALA A 161 7.98 -4.97 -2.00
CA ALA A 161 8.63 -6.29 -1.95
C ALA A 161 10.11 -6.25 -2.42
N SER A 162 10.69 -5.08 -2.66
CA SER A 162 12.07 -4.96 -3.11
C SER A 162 13.04 -5.50 -2.06
N SER A 163 14.05 -6.26 -2.51
CA SER A 163 15.04 -6.91 -1.64
C SER A 163 14.42 -7.90 -0.64
N THR A 164 13.29 -8.53 -0.99
CA THR A 164 12.70 -9.63 -0.22
C THR A 164 13.13 -10.95 -0.83
N TYR A 165 13.76 -11.80 -0.03
CA TYR A 165 14.33 -13.08 -0.46
C TYR A 165 13.69 -14.23 0.31
N LYS A 166 13.30 -15.29 -0.42
CA LYS A 166 12.92 -16.57 0.16
C LYS A 166 14.15 -17.49 0.14
N LEU A 167 14.63 -17.88 1.30
CA LEU A 167 15.75 -18.79 1.44
C LEU A 167 15.22 -20.18 1.72
N ASN A 168 15.53 -21.13 0.84
CA ASN A 168 14.97 -22.47 0.89
C ASN A 168 15.92 -23.49 1.55
N ASN A 169 17.20 -23.16 1.67
CA ASN A 169 18.25 -24.04 2.15
C ASN A 169 19.47 -23.27 2.66
N TYR A 170 20.47 -24.01 3.14
CA TYR A 170 21.68 -23.44 3.68
C TYR A 170 22.53 -22.70 2.62
N GLN A 171 22.55 -23.14 1.37
CA GLN A 171 23.28 -22.47 0.29
C GLN A 171 22.69 -21.09 -0.02
N ASP A 172 21.35 -20.97 0.01
CA ASP A 172 20.69 -19.66 -0.16
C ASP A 172 21.08 -18.69 0.97
N LEU A 173 21.21 -19.20 2.21
CA LEU A 173 21.66 -18.42 3.35
C LEU A 173 23.09 -17.92 3.19
N GLU A 174 24.03 -18.79 2.77
CA GLU A 174 25.42 -18.40 2.50
C GLU A 174 25.47 -17.34 1.40
N TYR A 175 24.73 -17.53 0.30
CA TYR A 175 24.67 -16.57 -0.79
C TYR A 175 24.12 -15.22 -0.35
N PHE A 176 23.05 -15.21 0.44
CA PHE A 176 22.48 -13.97 1.00
C PHE A 176 23.53 -13.21 1.81
N PHE A 177 24.24 -13.87 2.73
CA PHE A 177 25.28 -13.20 3.54
C PHE A 177 26.47 -12.71 2.72
N ALA A 178 26.80 -13.37 1.62
CA ALA A 178 27.87 -12.96 0.73
C ALA A 178 27.50 -11.76 -0.16
N THR A 179 26.21 -11.51 -0.39
CA THR A 179 25.72 -10.52 -1.37
C THR A 179 24.86 -9.41 -0.79
N LYS A 180 24.40 -9.54 0.48
CA LYS A 180 23.57 -8.50 1.11
C LYS A 180 24.32 -7.17 1.21
N ASP A 181 23.59 -6.08 1.08
CA ASP A 181 24.10 -4.74 1.40
C ASP A 181 24.14 -4.48 2.93
N ASP A 182 24.51 -3.26 3.32
CA ASP A 182 24.66 -2.86 4.73
C ASP A 182 23.37 -2.50 5.43
N LYS A 183 22.20 -2.72 4.79
CA LYS A 183 20.89 -2.48 5.44
C LYS A 183 20.68 -3.44 6.61
N VAL A 184 19.86 -2.99 7.55
CA VAL A 184 19.34 -3.86 8.61
C VAL A 184 18.25 -4.72 8.01
N TYR A 185 18.37 -6.04 8.16
CA TYR A 185 17.42 -7.02 7.67
C TYR A 185 16.70 -7.70 8.84
N ILE A 186 15.45 -8.05 8.61
CA ILE A 186 14.65 -8.95 9.44
C ILE A 186 14.49 -10.29 8.70
N MET A 187 14.66 -11.39 9.44
CA MET A 187 14.35 -12.74 8.95
C MET A 187 13.11 -13.25 9.66
N GLU A 188 12.18 -13.82 8.89
CA GLU A 188 10.90 -14.35 9.37
C GLU A 188 10.74 -15.82 8.96
N GLU A 189 10.05 -16.62 9.77
CA GLU A 189 9.56 -17.91 9.30
C GLU A 189 8.62 -17.71 8.09
N PHE A 190 8.64 -18.65 7.18
CA PHE A 190 7.72 -18.63 6.04
C PHE A 190 6.31 -18.96 6.50
N VAL A 191 5.36 -18.06 6.26
CA VAL A 191 3.95 -18.24 6.62
C VAL A 191 3.22 -18.92 5.47
N LYS A 192 2.58 -20.05 5.77
CA LYS A 192 1.79 -20.83 4.79
C LYS A 192 0.35 -20.30 4.76
N GLY A 193 0.16 -19.24 4.01
CA GLY A 193 -1.11 -18.54 3.91
C GLY A 193 -1.12 -17.56 2.75
N HIS A 194 -2.28 -17.01 2.49
CA HIS A 194 -2.45 -15.94 1.51
C HIS A 194 -2.61 -14.59 2.19
N VAL A 195 -2.25 -13.52 1.48
CA VAL A 195 -2.35 -12.15 1.99
C VAL A 195 -3.78 -11.65 1.84
N GLU A 196 -4.33 -11.14 2.94
CA GLU A 196 -5.54 -10.33 3.00
C GLU A 196 -5.21 -8.96 3.56
N THR A 197 -5.91 -7.93 3.07
CA THR A 197 -5.73 -6.57 3.56
C THR A 197 -6.91 -6.09 4.39
N TYR A 198 -6.64 -5.10 5.24
CA TYR A 198 -7.66 -4.25 5.84
C TYR A 198 -7.26 -2.80 5.60
N ASP A 199 -8.01 -2.14 4.73
CA ASP A 199 -7.73 -0.82 4.21
C ASP A 199 -8.82 0.14 4.63
N GLY A 200 -8.48 1.41 4.83
CA GLY A 200 -9.52 2.38 5.16
C GLY A 200 -9.00 3.77 5.49
N ILE A 201 -9.92 4.59 6.00
CA ILE A 201 -9.64 5.95 6.48
C ILE A 201 -10.15 6.04 7.92
N CYS A 202 -9.30 6.58 8.81
CA CYS A 202 -9.67 6.91 10.18
C CYS A 202 -9.81 8.41 10.38
N ASP A 203 -10.74 8.81 11.26
CA ASP A 203 -10.82 10.16 11.82
C ASP A 203 -9.76 10.41 12.91
N SER A 204 -9.78 11.59 13.53
CA SER A 204 -8.86 11.96 14.62
C SER A 204 -9.07 11.15 15.91
N ASN A 205 -10.20 10.49 16.06
CA ASN A 205 -10.56 9.65 17.19
C ASN A 205 -10.36 8.15 16.92
N LYS A 206 -9.72 7.79 15.80
CA LYS A 206 -9.49 6.40 15.36
C LYS A 206 -10.77 5.67 14.95
N ASN A 207 -11.88 6.36 14.74
CA ASN A 207 -13.05 5.75 14.14
C ASN A 207 -12.79 5.46 12.67
N VAL A 208 -13.01 4.22 12.24
CA VAL A 208 -12.88 3.81 10.85
C VAL A 208 -14.10 4.34 10.08
N LEU A 209 -13.87 5.31 9.20
CA LEU A 209 -14.91 5.96 8.40
C LEU A 209 -15.32 5.12 7.19
N ILE A 210 -14.37 4.42 6.59
CA ILE A 210 -14.58 3.41 5.54
C ILE A 210 -13.59 2.28 5.75
N ALA A 211 -14.00 1.06 5.48
CA ALA A 211 -13.14 -0.11 5.45
C ALA A 211 -13.35 -0.92 4.17
N ASN A 212 -12.27 -1.46 3.64
CA ASN A 212 -12.24 -2.39 2.52
C ASN A 212 -11.28 -3.53 2.88
N SER A 213 -11.47 -4.68 2.27
CA SER A 213 -10.56 -5.82 2.39
C SER A 213 -10.34 -6.43 1.01
N SER A 214 -9.10 -6.74 0.69
CA SER A 214 -8.71 -7.38 -0.56
C SER A 214 -7.99 -8.70 -0.30
N ILE A 215 -8.10 -9.62 -1.25
CA ILE A 215 -7.39 -10.91 -1.27
C ILE A 215 -6.42 -10.87 -2.42
N MET A 216 -5.14 -11.09 -2.12
CA MET A 216 -4.13 -11.34 -3.14
C MET A 216 -4.32 -12.75 -3.70
N LEU A 217 -4.50 -12.87 -5.02
CA LEU A 217 -4.68 -14.17 -5.69
C LEU A 217 -3.33 -14.85 -5.97
N ASN A 218 -2.26 -14.06 -5.99
CA ASN A 218 -0.87 -14.50 -5.99
C ASN A 218 -0.02 -13.52 -5.16
N SER A 219 1.15 -13.99 -4.73
CA SER A 219 2.03 -13.21 -3.85
C SER A 219 2.74 -12.10 -4.64
N ILE A 220 2.75 -10.87 -4.10
CA ILE A 220 3.54 -9.78 -4.68
C ILE A 220 5.04 -10.12 -4.72
N MET A 221 5.54 -10.85 -3.72
CA MET A 221 6.92 -11.34 -3.71
C MET A 221 7.20 -12.27 -4.90
N ASP A 222 6.28 -13.19 -5.19
CA ASP A 222 6.43 -14.12 -6.33
C ASP A 222 6.29 -13.34 -7.65
N ASN A 223 5.39 -12.36 -7.74
CA ASN A 223 5.24 -11.52 -8.92
C ASN A 223 6.54 -10.78 -9.27
N VAL A 224 7.23 -10.24 -8.26
CA VAL A 224 8.50 -9.52 -8.44
C VAL A 224 9.66 -10.48 -8.74
N ASN A 225 9.75 -11.61 -8.04
CA ASN A 225 10.89 -12.54 -8.14
C ASN A 225 10.77 -13.54 -9.30
N GLU A 226 9.55 -13.92 -9.66
CA GLU A 226 9.28 -14.99 -10.66
C GLU A 226 8.61 -14.43 -11.92
N HIS A 227 8.46 -13.10 -12.03
CA HIS A 227 7.85 -12.44 -13.19
C HIS A 227 6.47 -13.01 -13.55
N CYS A 228 5.56 -13.05 -12.56
CA CYS A 228 4.19 -13.54 -12.73
C CYS A 228 3.20 -12.42 -13.06
N ASP A 229 1.99 -12.80 -13.48
CA ASP A 229 0.84 -11.89 -13.52
C ASP A 229 0.48 -11.42 -12.12
N THR A 230 -0.19 -10.28 -12.04
CA THR A 230 -0.66 -9.74 -10.75
C THR A 230 -2.18 -9.72 -10.74
N ALA A 231 -2.79 -10.39 -9.77
CA ALA A 231 -4.22 -10.32 -9.60
C ALA A 231 -4.61 -10.27 -8.13
N PHE A 232 -5.57 -9.40 -7.81
CA PHE A 232 -6.22 -9.33 -6.51
C PHE A 232 -7.65 -8.82 -6.65
N LYS A 233 -8.49 -9.13 -5.69
CA LYS A 233 -9.88 -8.71 -5.68
C LYS A 233 -10.31 -8.29 -4.29
N ASN A 234 -11.25 -7.35 -4.19
CA ASN A 234 -11.84 -7.00 -2.91
C ASN A 234 -12.93 -8.00 -2.50
N ARG A 235 -13.28 -7.98 -1.22
CA ARG A 235 -14.41 -8.71 -0.67
C ARG A 235 -15.68 -7.87 -0.76
N TYR A 236 -16.83 -8.52 -0.92
CA TYR A 236 -18.14 -7.82 -0.93
C TYR A 236 -18.48 -7.20 0.44
N VAL A 237 -18.07 -7.88 1.50
CA VAL A 237 -18.16 -7.39 2.88
C VAL A 237 -16.85 -7.75 3.56
N VAL A 238 -16.31 -6.82 4.35
CA VAL A 238 -15.15 -7.13 5.19
C VAL A 238 -15.54 -8.24 6.16
N ASN A 239 -14.78 -9.34 6.19
CA ASN A 239 -15.03 -10.42 7.12
C ASN A 239 -14.96 -9.90 8.56
N SER A 240 -15.87 -10.35 9.42
CA SER A 240 -15.97 -9.89 10.81
C SER A 240 -14.68 -10.09 11.61
N ASP A 241 -13.92 -11.15 11.34
CA ASP A 241 -12.66 -11.45 11.99
C ASP A 241 -11.54 -10.48 11.59
N ILE A 242 -11.42 -10.17 10.27
CA ILE A 242 -10.43 -9.19 9.79
C ILE A 242 -10.81 -7.77 10.22
N GLU A 243 -12.11 -7.44 10.29
CA GLU A 243 -12.59 -6.15 10.76
C GLU A 243 -12.29 -5.95 12.26
N GLU A 244 -12.55 -6.97 13.08
CA GLU A 244 -12.25 -6.93 14.52
C GLU A 244 -10.76 -6.75 14.77
N ILE A 245 -9.93 -7.55 14.09
CA ILE A 245 -8.47 -7.46 14.18
C ILE A 245 -7.98 -6.12 13.66
N GLY A 246 -8.47 -5.67 12.52
CA GLY A 246 -8.10 -4.39 11.92
C GLY A 246 -8.39 -3.20 12.83
N LYS A 247 -9.55 -3.17 13.49
CA LYS A 247 -9.91 -2.13 14.48
C LYS A 247 -8.97 -2.16 15.70
N ARG A 248 -8.58 -3.34 16.19
CA ARG A 248 -7.58 -3.46 17.28
C ARG A 248 -6.21 -2.94 16.83
N VAL A 249 -5.83 -3.19 15.58
CA VAL A 249 -4.58 -2.70 14.99
C VAL A 249 -4.63 -1.17 14.82
N VAL A 250 -5.74 -0.60 14.32
CA VAL A 250 -5.97 0.85 14.26
C VAL A 250 -5.73 1.50 15.63
N GLU A 251 -6.31 0.91 16.68
CA GLU A 251 -6.17 1.41 18.06
C GLU A 251 -4.73 1.30 18.57
N ALA A 252 -4.09 0.13 18.38
CA ALA A 252 -2.76 -0.13 18.90
C ALA A 252 -1.65 0.69 18.23
N PHE A 253 -1.79 0.97 16.94
CA PHE A 253 -0.86 1.81 16.17
C PHE A 253 -1.20 3.32 16.24
N ASP A 254 -2.21 3.70 17.01
CA ASP A 254 -2.67 5.10 17.12
C ASP A 254 -2.94 5.77 15.77
N THR A 255 -3.62 5.05 14.87
CA THR A 255 -3.92 5.50 13.51
C THR A 255 -4.97 6.59 13.51
N ARG A 256 -4.59 7.83 13.19
CA ARG A 256 -5.46 9.03 13.28
C ARG A 256 -5.39 9.87 12.02
N SER A 257 -6.53 10.41 11.62
CA SER A 257 -6.68 11.41 10.53
C SER A 257 -5.92 11.00 9.27
N ARG A 258 -6.06 9.75 8.82
CA ARG A 258 -5.29 9.24 7.68
C ARG A 258 -5.89 8.01 7.03
N PHE A 259 -5.42 7.73 5.82
CA PHE A 259 -5.50 6.40 5.22
C PHE A 259 -4.62 5.41 5.99
N PHE A 260 -5.03 4.15 5.98
CA PHE A 260 -4.23 3.01 6.41
C PHE A 260 -4.40 1.85 5.44
N HIS A 261 -3.35 1.04 5.34
CA HIS A 261 -3.28 -0.18 4.56
C HIS A 261 -2.56 -1.23 5.41
N PHE A 262 -3.30 -2.18 5.97
CA PHE A 262 -2.79 -3.23 6.83
C PHE A 262 -2.82 -4.55 6.09
N GLU A 263 -1.73 -5.28 6.17
CA GLU A 263 -1.57 -6.58 5.54
C GLU A 263 -1.51 -7.68 6.60
N PHE A 264 -2.19 -8.77 6.32
CA PHE A 264 -2.25 -9.96 7.16
C PHE A 264 -2.09 -11.19 6.29
N PHE A 265 -1.54 -12.25 6.87
CA PHE A 265 -1.71 -13.58 6.32
C PHE A 265 -2.94 -14.23 6.94
N ARG A 266 -3.74 -14.91 6.11
CA ARG A 266 -4.67 -15.93 6.58
C ARG A 266 -4.04 -17.29 6.35
N LEU A 267 -3.88 -18.11 7.39
CA LEU A 267 -3.27 -19.42 7.29
C LEU A 267 -4.13 -20.37 6.43
N ASP A 268 -3.52 -21.01 5.44
CA ASP A 268 -4.17 -22.00 4.59
C ASP A 268 -4.14 -23.41 5.20
N GLU A 269 -3.24 -23.64 6.18
CA GLU A 269 -3.09 -24.89 6.95
C GLU A 269 -2.64 -24.58 8.39
N ASP A 270 -2.73 -25.58 9.26
CA ASP A 270 -2.18 -25.49 10.61
C ASP A 270 -0.65 -25.34 10.54
N GLN A 271 -0.08 -24.37 11.26
CA GLN A 271 1.36 -24.16 11.34
C GLN A 271 1.81 -24.12 12.78
N GLU A 272 2.67 -25.07 13.16
CA GLU A 272 3.13 -25.24 14.55
C GLU A 272 3.84 -23.99 15.07
N GLY A 273 3.43 -23.54 16.25
CA GLY A 273 3.98 -22.35 16.91
C GLY A 273 3.46 -21.03 16.34
N LEU A 274 2.59 -21.03 15.32
CA LEU A 274 2.02 -19.83 14.71
C LEU A 274 0.49 -19.77 14.82
N GLY A 275 -0.22 -20.82 14.38
CA GLY A 275 -1.67 -20.84 14.45
C GLY A 275 -2.30 -22.00 13.69
N LYS A 276 -3.62 -21.98 13.62
CA LYS A 276 -4.43 -22.95 12.89
C LYS A 276 -4.90 -22.40 11.54
N ARG A 277 -5.31 -23.27 10.65
CA ARG A 277 -5.93 -22.89 9.38
C ARG A 277 -7.06 -21.88 9.63
N GLY A 278 -7.00 -20.77 8.92
CA GLY A 278 -7.94 -19.66 9.02
C GLY A 278 -7.54 -18.57 10.01
N ASP A 279 -6.56 -18.80 10.88
CA ASP A 279 -6.05 -17.76 11.79
C ASP A 279 -5.37 -16.64 11.01
N ILE A 280 -5.49 -15.42 11.57
CA ILE A 280 -4.95 -14.19 10.97
C ILE A 280 -3.64 -13.82 11.67
N ILE A 281 -2.60 -13.62 10.86
CA ILE A 281 -1.24 -13.32 11.28
C ILE A 281 -0.84 -11.95 10.76
N GLY A 282 -0.40 -11.05 11.64
CA GLY A 282 0.03 -9.69 11.27
C GLY A 282 1.29 -9.72 10.41
N LEU A 283 1.22 -9.07 9.25
CA LEU A 283 2.35 -8.95 8.32
C LEU A 283 2.98 -7.56 8.39
N GLU A 284 2.23 -6.53 7.99
CA GLU A 284 2.73 -5.16 7.88
C GLU A 284 1.61 -4.12 8.05
N VAL A 285 1.98 -2.92 8.54
CA VAL A 285 1.10 -1.75 8.51
C VAL A 285 1.72 -0.67 7.65
N ASN A 286 0.91 -0.07 6.79
CA ASN A 286 1.28 1.06 5.96
C ASN A 286 0.34 2.23 6.29
N MET A 287 0.90 3.34 6.79
CA MET A 287 0.14 4.50 7.27
C MET A 287 -0.12 5.50 6.14
N ARG A 288 -0.70 5.01 5.05
CA ARG A 288 -0.99 5.74 3.82
C ARG A 288 -2.10 5.04 3.04
N ALA A 289 -2.54 5.68 1.96
CA ALA A 289 -3.40 5.01 0.99
C ALA A 289 -2.72 3.75 0.42
N PRO A 290 -3.47 2.65 0.20
CA PRO A 290 -2.94 1.48 -0.47
C PRO A 290 -2.46 1.83 -1.89
N GLY A 291 -1.46 1.09 -2.39
CA GLY A 291 -0.90 1.30 -3.73
C GLY A 291 -1.76 0.73 -4.86
N ALA A 292 -1.19 0.71 -6.06
CA ALA A 292 -1.70 -0.06 -7.20
C ALA A 292 -3.15 0.23 -7.62
N TYR A 293 -3.57 1.47 -7.60
CA TYR A 293 -4.98 1.87 -7.87
C TYR A 293 -6.01 1.25 -6.90
N MET A 294 -5.60 0.72 -5.74
CA MET A 294 -6.56 0.22 -4.75
C MET A 294 -7.53 1.29 -4.23
N PRO A 295 -7.17 2.58 -4.11
CA PRO A 295 -8.17 3.62 -3.84
C PRO A 295 -9.26 3.67 -4.91
N ASP A 296 -8.91 3.48 -6.19
CA ASP A 296 -9.88 3.44 -7.28
C ASP A 296 -10.74 2.17 -7.24
N MET A 297 -10.20 1.02 -6.79
CA MET A 297 -11.02 -0.16 -6.52
C MET A 297 -12.11 0.12 -5.48
N ILE A 298 -11.79 0.87 -4.42
CA ILE A 298 -12.79 1.30 -3.43
C ILE A 298 -13.84 2.17 -4.13
N ASN A 299 -13.42 3.14 -4.97
CA ASN A 299 -14.35 3.96 -5.72
C ASN A 299 -15.33 3.13 -6.57
N PHE A 300 -14.79 2.19 -7.34
CA PHE A 300 -15.60 1.33 -8.21
C PHE A 300 -16.49 0.36 -7.45
N SER A 301 -16.11 -0.04 -6.23
CA SER A 301 -16.90 -0.92 -5.37
C SER A 301 -18.13 -0.23 -4.79
N TYR A 302 -17.97 1.05 -4.44
CA TYR A 302 -19.00 1.82 -3.74
C TYR A 302 -19.74 2.80 -4.66
N ASP A 303 -19.36 2.94 -5.94
CA ASP A 303 -19.75 4.05 -6.82
C ASP A 303 -19.56 5.40 -6.11
N SER A 304 -18.37 5.61 -5.57
CA SER A 304 -18.05 6.67 -4.64
C SER A 304 -16.70 7.33 -5.01
N ASP A 305 -16.26 8.28 -4.23
CA ASP A 305 -14.97 8.94 -4.39
C ASP A 305 -14.22 8.99 -3.04
N VAL A 306 -13.36 8.01 -2.83
CA VAL A 306 -12.57 7.89 -1.59
C VAL A 306 -11.61 9.06 -1.39
N TYR A 307 -11.16 9.70 -2.47
CA TYR A 307 -10.35 10.93 -2.39
C TYR A 307 -11.16 12.09 -1.83
N THR A 308 -12.44 12.17 -2.21
CA THR A 308 -13.41 13.11 -1.61
C THR A 308 -13.62 12.80 -0.12
N LEU A 309 -13.79 11.54 0.23
CA LEU A 309 -13.94 11.12 1.64
C LEU A 309 -12.70 11.48 2.46
N TRP A 310 -11.50 11.25 1.92
CA TRP A 310 -10.27 11.64 2.58
C TRP A 310 -10.16 13.17 2.74
N ALA A 311 -10.52 13.96 1.73
CA ALA A 311 -10.53 15.42 1.83
C ALA A 311 -11.56 15.91 2.87
N ASP A 312 -12.73 15.29 2.95
CA ASP A 312 -13.74 15.61 3.97
C ASP A 312 -13.26 15.26 5.39
N MET A 313 -12.57 14.13 5.54
CA MET A 313 -11.93 13.75 6.82
C MET A 313 -10.86 14.78 7.22
N ILE A 314 -9.99 15.20 6.31
CA ILE A 314 -8.97 16.24 6.59
C ILE A 314 -9.60 17.56 7.04
N ILE A 315 -10.71 17.97 6.43
CA ILE A 315 -11.33 19.28 6.67
C ILE A 315 -12.30 19.26 7.84
N HIS A 316 -13.09 18.20 7.96
CA HIS A 316 -14.25 18.11 8.84
C HIS A 316 -14.17 17.00 9.89
N ASP A 317 -13.14 16.14 9.80
CA ASP A 317 -12.99 14.95 10.64
C ASP A 317 -14.20 14.00 10.56
N LYS A 318 -14.83 13.91 9.38
CA LYS A 318 -16.08 13.17 9.14
C LYS A 318 -16.16 12.64 7.70
N CYS A 319 -17.03 11.64 7.53
CA CYS A 319 -17.50 11.16 6.23
C CYS A 319 -18.91 11.66 5.98
N PHE A 320 -19.19 12.17 4.76
CA PHE A 320 -20.51 12.62 4.33
C PHE A 320 -21.10 11.75 3.21
N MET A 321 -20.45 10.63 2.88
CA MET A 321 -20.83 9.78 1.77
C MET A 321 -21.66 8.58 2.25
N ASP A 322 -22.58 8.12 1.41
CA ASP A 322 -23.22 6.81 1.59
C ASP A 322 -22.24 5.71 1.18
N LEU A 323 -21.90 4.83 2.13
CA LEU A 323 -20.89 3.79 1.99
C LEU A 323 -21.49 2.39 1.87
N ASN A 324 -22.49 2.23 1.02
CA ASN A 324 -23.03 0.92 0.66
C ASN A 324 -22.22 0.33 -0.51
N GLN A 325 -21.48 -0.73 -0.26
CA GLN A 325 -20.75 -1.45 -1.31
C GLN A 325 -21.72 -2.09 -2.28
N LYS A 326 -21.53 -1.83 -3.58
CA LYS A 326 -22.42 -2.28 -4.67
C LYS A 326 -21.81 -3.38 -5.51
N TYR A 327 -20.48 -3.38 -5.63
CA TYR A 327 -19.75 -4.26 -6.53
C TYR A 327 -18.52 -4.86 -5.86
N LEU A 328 -18.15 -6.01 -6.38
CA LEU A 328 -16.79 -6.53 -6.26
C LEU A 328 -15.96 -6.00 -7.41
N VAL A 329 -14.68 -5.76 -7.16
CA VAL A 329 -13.71 -5.30 -8.17
C VAL A 329 -12.50 -6.22 -8.14
N ALA A 330 -11.99 -6.56 -9.31
CA ALA A 330 -10.72 -7.25 -9.45
C ALA A 330 -9.73 -6.38 -10.22
N TYR A 331 -8.51 -6.35 -9.72
CA TYR A 331 -7.32 -5.84 -10.40
C TYR A 331 -6.66 -6.97 -11.17
N ILE A 332 -6.33 -6.76 -12.42
CA ILE A 332 -5.75 -7.77 -13.32
C ILE A 332 -4.60 -7.11 -14.07
N GLY A 333 -3.37 -7.39 -13.64
CA GLY A 333 -2.14 -6.89 -14.24
C GLY A 333 -1.56 -7.92 -15.20
N ARG A 334 -1.56 -7.62 -16.48
CA ARG A 334 -1.01 -8.46 -17.56
C ARG A 334 0.43 -8.08 -17.86
N ARG A 335 1.19 -9.05 -18.38
CA ARG A 335 2.57 -8.87 -18.86
C ARG A 335 2.60 -8.77 -20.39
N ASN A 336 3.36 -7.84 -20.93
CA ASN A 336 3.46 -7.64 -22.39
C ASN A 336 4.16 -8.79 -23.11
N ASP A 337 5.03 -9.52 -22.42
CA ASP A 337 5.80 -10.66 -22.97
C ASP A 337 5.11 -12.01 -22.79
N PHE A 338 3.91 -12.06 -22.19
CA PHE A 338 3.16 -13.29 -22.01
C PHE A 338 2.16 -13.54 -23.15
N GLY A 339 2.06 -14.82 -23.57
CA GLY A 339 1.09 -15.26 -24.57
C GLY A 339 -0.28 -15.52 -23.97
N TYR A 340 -1.19 -14.55 -24.04
CA TYR A 340 -2.58 -14.73 -23.60
C TYR A 340 -3.46 -15.28 -24.72
N MET A 341 -4.52 -16.01 -24.33
CA MET A 341 -5.53 -16.57 -25.24
C MET A 341 -6.26 -15.44 -26.02
N TYR A 342 -6.50 -14.31 -25.36
CA TYR A 342 -7.26 -13.19 -25.90
C TYR A 342 -6.44 -11.91 -25.89
N SER A 343 -6.52 -11.15 -26.99
CA SER A 343 -5.90 -9.82 -27.05
C SER A 343 -6.66 -8.82 -26.17
N ASP A 344 -5.97 -7.74 -25.79
CA ASP A 344 -6.60 -6.67 -25.01
C ASP A 344 -7.78 -6.05 -25.76
N GLU A 345 -7.71 -5.94 -27.09
CA GLU A 345 -8.78 -5.42 -27.93
C GLU A 345 -10.04 -6.31 -27.87
N GLN A 346 -9.86 -7.65 -27.91
CA GLN A 346 -10.96 -8.59 -27.76
C GLN A 346 -11.61 -8.47 -26.39
N LEU A 347 -10.80 -8.35 -25.34
CA LEU A 347 -11.30 -8.18 -23.96
C LEU A 347 -12.08 -6.87 -23.81
N ARG A 348 -11.57 -5.76 -24.37
CA ARG A 348 -12.25 -4.46 -24.39
C ARG A 348 -13.61 -4.52 -25.08
N ASP A 349 -13.68 -5.21 -26.21
CA ASP A 349 -14.95 -5.33 -26.95
C ASP A 349 -15.97 -6.20 -26.20
N TRP A 350 -15.55 -7.35 -25.67
CA TRP A 350 -16.46 -8.31 -25.03
C TRP A 350 -16.91 -7.89 -23.64
N TYR A 351 -16.05 -7.23 -22.87
CA TYR A 351 -16.27 -6.92 -21.45
C TYR A 351 -16.34 -5.42 -21.15
N LYS A 352 -16.66 -4.59 -22.13
CA LYS A 352 -16.76 -3.13 -22.02
C LYS A 352 -17.67 -2.61 -20.88
N ASN A 353 -18.64 -3.41 -20.47
CA ASN A 353 -19.59 -3.05 -19.40
C ASN A 353 -19.08 -3.42 -18.01
N GLU A 354 -18.10 -4.32 -17.92
CA GLU A 354 -17.48 -4.76 -16.68
C GLU A 354 -16.12 -4.08 -16.45
N ILE A 355 -15.40 -3.67 -17.51
CA ILE A 355 -14.15 -2.93 -17.40
C ILE A 355 -14.42 -1.52 -16.88
N VAL A 356 -13.76 -1.16 -15.78
CA VAL A 356 -13.89 0.17 -15.13
C VAL A 356 -12.56 0.93 -15.10
N LEU A 357 -11.44 0.28 -15.37
CA LEU A 357 -10.12 0.86 -15.58
C LEU A 357 -9.37 0.05 -16.63
N ASP A 358 -8.63 0.75 -17.49
CA ASP A 358 -7.85 0.18 -18.60
C ASP A 358 -6.68 1.14 -18.84
N VAL A 359 -5.49 0.81 -18.29
CA VAL A 359 -4.33 1.71 -18.28
C VAL A 359 -3.00 0.94 -18.33
N ASP A 360 -2.01 1.57 -18.94
CA ASP A 360 -0.63 1.11 -18.84
C ASP A 360 -0.02 1.46 -17.48
N VAL A 361 0.81 0.57 -16.97
CA VAL A 361 1.52 0.76 -15.70
C VAL A 361 2.88 1.40 -15.96
N PRO A 362 3.27 2.43 -15.19
CA PRO A 362 4.62 2.98 -15.27
C PRO A 362 5.68 1.90 -15.05
N GLU A 363 6.78 1.93 -15.81
CA GLU A 363 7.88 0.95 -15.77
C GLU A 363 8.40 0.70 -14.33
N SER A 364 8.47 1.77 -13.52
CA SER A 364 8.89 1.69 -12.12
C SER A 364 7.98 0.84 -11.22
N LEU A 365 6.75 0.56 -11.63
CA LEU A 365 5.77 -0.23 -10.89
C LEU A 365 5.47 -1.58 -11.57
N SER A 366 5.90 -1.75 -12.83
CA SER A 366 5.57 -2.91 -13.65
C SER A 366 5.95 -4.24 -12.98
N ALA A 367 7.11 -4.35 -12.37
CA ALA A 367 7.58 -5.58 -11.71
C ALA A 367 6.54 -6.16 -10.72
N ALA A 368 5.89 -5.31 -9.94
CA ALA A 368 4.92 -5.72 -8.93
C ALA A 368 3.47 -5.77 -9.46
N MET A 369 3.16 -4.94 -10.47
CA MET A 369 1.79 -4.61 -10.84
C MET A 369 1.34 -5.14 -12.21
N GLY A 370 2.24 -5.69 -13.02
CA GLY A 370 2.00 -5.96 -14.44
C GLY A 370 2.34 -4.74 -15.30
N ASP A 371 2.36 -4.93 -16.61
CA ASP A 371 2.70 -3.87 -17.58
C ASP A 371 1.46 -3.11 -18.02
N HIS A 372 0.32 -3.80 -18.09
CA HIS A 372 -0.99 -3.27 -18.42
C HIS A 372 -2.04 -3.76 -17.42
N VAL A 373 -2.93 -2.87 -16.99
CA VAL A 373 -3.94 -3.17 -15.97
C VAL A 373 -5.34 -3.01 -16.51
N PHE A 374 -6.13 -4.05 -16.29
CA PHE A 374 -7.60 -3.97 -16.30
C PHE A 374 -8.14 -4.03 -14.87
N MET A 375 -9.08 -3.16 -14.55
CA MET A 375 -9.99 -3.43 -13.44
C MET A 375 -11.36 -3.77 -13.99
N VAL A 376 -11.91 -4.86 -13.47
CA VAL A 376 -13.27 -5.30 -13.80
C VAL A 376 -14.13 -5.32 -12.55
N ARG A 377 -15.43 -5.01 -12.70
CA ARG A 377 -16.37 -5.07 -11.58
C ARG A 377 -17.61 -5.88 -11.90
N ASN A 378 -18.12 -6.57 -10.90
CA ASN A 378 -19.42 -7.26 -10.97
C ASN A 378 -19.98 -7.46 -9.55
N SER A 379 -21.31 -7.56 -9.42
CA SER A 379 -21.96 -7.88 -8.14
C SER A 379 -21.99 -9.39 -7.85
N ASP A 380 -21.80 -10.24 -8.86
CA ASP A 380 -21.71 -11.70 -8.71
C ASP A 380 -20.24 -12.13 -8.54
N PRO A 381 -19.87 -12.73 -7.40
CA PRO A 381 -18.51 -13.23 -7.16
C PRO A 381 -18.05 -14.24 -8.21
N LYS A 382 -18.94 -15.13 -8.67
CA LYS A 382 -18.59 -16.16 -9.66
C LYS A 382 -18.29 -15.54 -11.02
N ARG A 383 -19.03 -14.51 -11.38
CA ARG A 383 -18.77 -13.76 -12.61
C ARG A 383 -17.43 -13.03 -12.53
N LEU A 384 -17.11 -12.44 -11.37
CA LEU A 384 -15.83 -11.78 -11.19
C LEU A 384 -14.66 -12.77 -11.30
N ASP A 385 -14.77 -13.95 -10.67
CA ASP A 385 -13.75 -14.99 -10.75
C ASP A 385 -13.56 -15.47 -12.20
N TYR A 386 -14.65 -15.67 -12.93
CA TYR A 386 -14.60 -16.00 -14.36
C TYR A 386 -13.87 -14.91 -15.18
N LEU A 387 -14.13 -13.62 -14.90
CA LEU A 387 -13.47 -12.53 -15.60
C LEU A 387 -11.95 -12.55 -15.34
N VAL A 388 -11.52 -12.73 -14.09
CA VAL A 388 -10.10 -12.84 -13.76
C VAL A 388 -9.43 -14.00 -14.55
N ASP A 389 -10.05 -15.16 -14.55
CA ASP A 389 -9.52 -16.32 -15.26
C ASP A 389 -9.49 -16.10 -16.80
N GLU A 390 -10.50 -15.44 -17.39
CA GLU A 390 -10.53 -15.15 -18.83
C GLU A 390 -9.46 -14.12 -19.23
N PHE A 391 -9.25 -13.07 -18.42
CA PHE A 391 -8.27 -12.03 -18.73
C PHE A 391 -6.83 -12.55 -18.63
N LEU A 392 -6.56 -13.54 -17.77
CA LEU A 392 -5.23 -14.11 -17.56
C LEU A 392 -5.02 -15.46 -18.27
N LYS A 393 -6.01 -15.95 -19.00
CA LYS A 393 -5.94 -17.24 -19.68
C LYS A 393 -4.79 -17.29 -20.68
N ARG A 394 -3.93 -18.28 -20.52
CA ARG A 394 -2.76 -18.52 -21.38
C ARG A 394 -3.15 -19.20 -22.68
N ALA A 395 -2.50 -18.80 -23.77
CA ALA A 395 -2.71 -19.41 -25.11
C ALA A 395 -2.19 -20.86 -25.17
N ASP A 396 -1.17 -21.18 -24.40
CA ASP A 396 -0.56 -22.52 -24.30
C ASP A 396 -1.28 -23.47 -23.33
N GLY A 397 -2.33 -22.98 -22.66
CA GLY A 397 -3.09 -23.73 -21.68
C GLY A 397 -2.42 -23.87 -20.30
N SER A 398 -1.29 -23.20 -20.07
CA SER A 398 -0.66 -23.14 -18.75
C SER A 398 -1.56 -22.37 -17.75
N ASN A 399 -1.38 -22.67 -16.46
CA ASN A 399 -2.09 -21.94 -15.41
C ASN A 399 -1.38 -20.60 -15.16
N TRP A 400 -2.15 -19.54 -14.98
CA TRP A 400 -1.62 -18.22 -14.60
C TRP A 400 -1.32 -18.10 -13.09
N LYS A 401 -1.89 -19.00 -12.28
CA LYS A 401 -1.70 -19.08 -10.81
C LYS A 401 -0.46 -19.87 -10.49
#